data_5b282a921c1b908fdf22801909c8612c
#
_entry.id   5b282a921c1b908fdf22801909c8612c
#
_cell.length_a   1.000
_cell.length_b   1.000
_cell.length_c   1.000
_cell.angle_alpha   90.00
_cell.angle_beta   90.00
_cell.angle_gamma   90.00
#
_symmetry.space_group_name_H-M   'P 1'
#
loop_
_entity.id
_entity.type
_entity.pdbx_description
1 polymer ?
#
loop_
_entity_poly.entity_id
_entity_poly.type
_entity_poly.pdbx_seq_one_letter_code
_entity_poly.pdbx_strand_id
1 'polypeptide(L)'
;MSSIVDSTPLVHWYSKEKLDDVANEFLDEYCPAALEKPIAVPIMDIAKKKMGLRVFTKYRLSEDFSILGQMCFTSGLVTIYDKDEDEYRDIKVRRGTMLIDPDTYLKRNTGCFNNTVAHECFHWYKHRNYHLYGKAVGKDNITAFRCPVAEK
;
A
#
# COMPACT_ATOMS: atom_id res chain seq x y z
N MET A 1 -10.95 15.65 7.70
CA MET A 1 -9.58 15.91 7.42
C MET A 1 -8.70 15.58 8.62
N SER A 2 -7.70 14.91 8.39
CA SER A 2 -6.83 14.48 9.48
C SER A 2 -5.68 15.45 9.65
N SER A 3 -5.63 16.11 10.76
CA SER A 3 -4.52 16.97 11.05
C SER A 3 -3.29 16.21 11.52
N ILE A 4 -3.47 14.92 11.82
CA ILE A 4 -2.36 14.14 12.32
C ILE A 4 -1.26 14.05 11.31
N VAL A 5 -1.63 13.82 10.05
CA VAL A 5 -0.64 13.71 8.98
C VAL A 5 0.01 15.05 8.73
N ASP A 6 -0.78 16.11 8.82
CA ASP A 6 -0.25 17.45 8.55
C ASP A 6 0.86 17.83 9.49
N SER A 7 0.85 17.30 10.70
CA SER A 7 1.84 17.65 11.68
C SER A 7 3.11 16.82 11.56
N THR A 8 3.16 15.88 10.61
CA THR A 8 4.29 14.98 10.47
C THR A 8 5.15 15.39 9.30
N PRO A 9 6.40 15.82 9.54
CA PRO A 9 7.21 16.37 8.47
C PRO A 9 7.66 15.37 7.41
N LEU A 10 7.59 14.08 7.71
CA LEU A 10 8.06 13.05 6.78
C LEU A 10 6.95 12.46 5.92
N VAL A 11 5.70 12.77 6.23
CA VAL A 11 4.56 12.34 5.42
C VAL A 11 4.03 13.58 4.73
N HIS A 12 3.99 13.52 3.40
CA HIS A 12 3.60 14.66 2.59
C HIS A 12 2.19 14.52 2.08
N TRP A 13 1.45 15.62 2.14
CA TRP A 13 0.19 15.73 1.45
C TRP A 13 0.45 16.43 0.14
N TYR A 14 -0.14 15.93 -0.92
CA TYR A 14 0.05 16.49 -2.25
C TYR A 14 -1.25 17.08 -2.75
N SER A 15 -1.16 18.26 -3.37
CA SER A 15 -2.29 18.80 -4.10
C SER A 15 -2.55 17.91 -5.31
N LYS A 16 -3.72 18.06 -5.91
CA LYS A 16 -4.07 17.26 -7.07
C LYS A 16 -3.04 17.42 -8.18
N GLU A 17 -2.58 18.64 -8.39
CA GLU A 17 -1.58 18.91 -9.42
C GLU A 17 -0.26 18.22 -9.12
N LYS A 18 0.12 18.22 -7.85
CA LYS A 18 1.37 17.59 -7.45
C LYS A 18 1.30 16.08 -7.50
N LEU A 19 0.10 15.52 -7.33
CA LEU A 19 -0.05 14.08 -7.45
C LEU A 19 0.29 13.61 -8.86
N ASP A 20 -0.08 14.38 -9.87
CA ASP A 20 0.28 14.02 -11.23
C ASP A 20 1.79 14.05 -11.42
N ASP A 21 2.45 15.05 -10.85
CA ASP A 21 3.91 15.13 -10.94
C ASP A 21 4.57 13.96 -10.24
N VAL A 22 4.07 13.57 -9.09
CA VAL A 22 4.63 12.43 -8.36
C VAL A 22 4.38 11.14 -9.11
N ALA A 23 3.21 10.98 -9.72
CA ALA A 23 2.92 9.80 -10.52
C ALA A 23 3.85 9.71 -11.72
N ASN A 24 4.10 10.84 -12.38
CA ASN A 24 5.02 10.86 -13.51
C ASN A 24 6.45 10.52 -13.08
N GLU A 25 6.85 11.00 -11.91
CA GLU A 25 8.15 10.68 -11.35
C GLU A 25 8.28 9.17 -11.11
N PHE A 26 7.24 8.58 -10.55
CA PHE A 26 7.22 7.14 -10.31
C PHE A 26 7.32 6.37 -11.63
N LEU A 27 6.55 6.78 -12.63
CA LEU A 27 6.59 6.10 -13.92
C LEU A 27 7.91 6.28 -14.62
N ASP A 28 8.52 7.46 -14.49
CA ASP A 28 9.83 7.70 -15.09
C ASP A 28 10.86 6.73 -14.52
N GLU A 29 10.75 6.44 -13.25
CA GLU A 29 11.70 5.54 -12.60
C GLU A 29 11.41 4.07 -12.92
N TYR A 30 10.15 3.67 -12.90
CA TYR A 30 9.79 2.25 -12.94
C TYR A 30 9.19 1.78 -14.26
N CYS A 31 8.64 2.67 -15.06
CA CYS A 31 8.01 2.28 -16.31
C CYS A 31 7.97 3.46 -17.28
N PRO A 32 9.15 3.94 -17.74
CA PRO A 32 9.19 5.14 -18.59
C PRO A 32 8.40 5.01 -19.89
N ALA A 33 8.20 3.79 -20.39
CA ALA A 33 7.43 3.62 -21.63
C ALA A 33 5.99 4.10 -21.47
N ALA A 34 5.46 4.07 -20.26
CA ALA A 34 4.09 4.54 -20.02
C ALA A 34 3.96 6.04 -20.16
N LEU A 35 5.06 6.78 -20.11
CA LEU A 35 5.04 8.22 -20.31
C LEU A 35 5.05 8.59 -21.79
N GLU A 36 5.45 7.65 -22.64
CA GLU A 36 5.57 7.93 -24.08
C GLU A 36 4.35 7.48 -24.86
N LYS A 37 3.66 6.46 -24.39
CA LYS A 37 2.48 5.94 -25.06
C LYS A 37 1.58 5.24 -24.06
N PRO A 38 0.29 5.13 -24.38
CA PRO A 38 -0.65 4.47 -23.47
C PRO A 38 -0.43 2.98 -23.49
N ILE A 39 0.11 2.44 -22.40
CA ILE A 39 0.30 1.02 -22.23
C ILE A 39 -0.21 0.64 -20.84
N ALA A 40 -0.51 -0.64 -20.67
CA ALA A 40 -0.86 -1.14 -19.35
C ALA A 40 0.41 -1.16 -18.48
N VAL A 41 0.33 -0.54 -17.32
CA VAL A 41 1.47 -0.53 -16.39
C VAL A 41 1.54 -1.89 -15.71
N PRO A 42 2.67 -2.60 -15.82
CA PRO A 42 2.80 -3.92 -15.17
C PRO A 42 3.10 -3.76 -13.69
N ILE A 43 2.09 -3.34 -12.95
CA ILE A 43 2.31 -2.89 -11.57
C ILE A 43 2.77 -4.02 -10.64
N MET A 44 2.29 -5.25 -10.86
CA MET A 44 2.71 -6.36 -10.03
C MET A 44 4.19 -6.68 -10.23
N ASP A 45 4.65 -6.63 -11.47
CA ASP A 45 6.08 -6.83 -11.74
C ASP A 45 6.91 -5.72 -11.15
N ILE A 46 6.42 -4.49 -11.22
CA ILE A 46 7.11 -3.36 -10.60
C ILE A 46 7.25 -3.61 -9.10
N ALA A 47 6.15 -3.98 -8.45
CA ALA A 47 6.16 -4.21 -7.01
C ALA A 47 7.15 -5.31 -6.64
N LYS A 48 7.08 -6.44 -7.32
CA LYS A 48 7.86 -7.61 -6.92
C LYS A 48 9.31 -7.54 -7.39
N LYS A 49 9.53 -7.15 -8.63
CA LYS A 49 10.85 -7.26 -9.23
C LYS A 49 11.67 -5.98 -9.14
N LYS A 50 11.03 -4.84 -9.30
CA LYS A 50 11.75 -3.58 -9.29
C LYS A 50 11.82 -2.94 -7.92
N MET A 51 10.75 -3.05 -7.15
CA MET A 51 10.73 -2.50 -5.79
C MET A 51 11.11 -3.52 -4.74
N GLY A 52 11.12 -4.81 -5.09
CA GLY A 52 11.53 -5.85 -4.16
C GLY A 52 10.54 -6.13 -3.05
N LEU A 53 9.27 -5.86 -3.29
CA LEU A 53 8.24 -6.04 -2.28
C LEU A 53 7.72 -7.47 -2.27
N ARG A 54 7.25 -7.90 -1.10
CA ARG A 54 6.60 -9.19 -0.95
C ARG A 54 5.10 -8.95 -1.00
N VAL A 55 4.42 -9.56 -1.95
CA VAL A 55 2.99 -9.33 -2.13
C VAL A 55 2.24 -10.61 -1.81
N PHE A 56 1.38 -10.54 -0.80
CA PHE A 56 0.54 -11.67 -0.40
C PHE A 56 -0.92 -11.32 -0.68
N THR A 57 -1.61 -12.23 -1.33
CA THR A 57 -3.01 -12.02 -1.71
C THR A 57 -3.93 -13.07 -1.10
N LYS A 58 -3.46 -13.80 -0.10
CA LYS A 58 -4.24 -14.89 0.48
C LYS A 58 -4.96 -14.55 1.77
N TYR A 59 -4.64 -13.40 2.36
CA TYR A 59 -5.23 -13.02 3.64
C TYR A 59 -6.34 -12.01 3.43
N ARG A 60 -7.46 -12.26 4.09
CA ARG A 60 -8.50 -11.26 4.18
C ARG A 60 -8.11 -10.25 5.25
N LEU A 61 -8.41 -8.99 4.99
CA LEU A 61 -7.96 -7.93 5.87
C LEU A 61 -9.07 -7.44 6.80
N SER A 62 -10.32 -7.70 6.44
CA SER A 62 -11.45 -7.34 7.28
C SER A 62 -12.59 -8.28 7.00
N GLU A 63 -13.50 -8.38 7.97
CA GLU A 63 -14.64 -9.26 7.87
C GLU A 63 -15.58 -8.81 6.75
N ASP A 64 -15.78 -7.52 6.61
CA ASP A 64 -16.76 -6.95 5.71
C ASP A 64 -16.14 -6.38 4.43
N PHE A 65 -14.89 -6.73 4.13
CA PHE A 65 -14.18 -6.23 2.97
C PHE A 65 -14.11 -4.70 2.96
N SER A 66 -13.89 -4.13 4.13
CA SER A 66 -13.75 -2.68 4.23
C SER A 66 -12.31 -2.21 4.03
N ILE A 67 -11.35 -3.12 4.06
CA ILE A 67 -9.93 -2.82 3.87
C ILE A 67 -9.46 -3.54 2.61
N LEU A 68 -8.98 -2.79 1.64
CA LEU A 68 -8.53 -3.36 0.36
C LEU A 68 -7.09 -3.84 0.42
N GLY A 69 -6.23 -3.08 1.05
CA GLY A 69 -4.81 -3.40 1.07
C GLY A 69 -4.10 -2.77 2.23
N GLN A 70 -2.86 -3.19 2.42
CA GLN A 70 -2.07 -2.73 3.55
C GLN A 70 -0.59 -2.86 3.19
N MET A 71 0.16 -1.76 3.40
CA MET A 71 1.60 -1.77 3.15
C MET A 71 2.33 -1.78 4.48
N CYS A 72 3.25 -2.72 4.65
CA CYS A 72 3.97 -2.88 5.92
C CYS A 72 5.35 -2.26 5.80
N PHE A 73 5.58 -1.21 6.58
CA PHE A 73 6.82 -0.43 6.51
C PHE A 73 7.89 -0.92 7.46
N THR A 74 7.50 -1.70 8.45
CA THR A 74 8.45 -2.28 9.38
C THR A 74 8.06 -3.74 9.63
N SER A 75 9.02 -4.53 10.10
CA SER A 75 8.72 -5.89 10.50
C SER A 75 7.94 -5.87 11.80
N GLY A 76 6.96 -6.74 11.93
CA GLY A 76 6.14 -6.78 13.13
C GLY A 76 4.88 -7.59 12.90
N LEU A 77 3.90 -7.35 13.75
CA LEU A 77 2.63 -8.06 13.69
C LEU A 77 1.59 -7.17 13.03
N VAL A 78 0.79 -7.77 12.16
CA VAL A 78 -0.37 -7.08 11.58
C VAL A 78 -1.58 -7.97 11.74
N THR A 79 -2.74 -7.34 11.82
CA THR A 79 -4.00 -8.03 12.06
C THR A 79 -4.66 -8.38 10.73
N ILE A 80 -5.05 -9.63 10.59
CA ILE A 80 -5.83 -10.09 9.43
C ILE A 80 -7.12 -10.72 9.94
N TYR A 81 -8.05 -11.00 9.02
CA TYR A 81 -9.28 -11.67 9.36
C TYR A 81 -9.21 -13.12 8.91
N ASP A 82 -9.45 -14.03 9.84
CA ASP A 82 -9.46 -15.46 9.56
C ASP A 82 -10.91 -15.88 9.38
N LYS A 83 -11.30 -16.13 8.13
CA LYS A 83 -12.66 -16.45 7.81
C LYS A 83 -13.11 -17.78 8.39
N ASP A 84 -12.19 -18.73 8.44
CA ASP A 84 -12.54 -20.07 8.92
C ASP A 84 -12.86 -20.07 10.40
N GLU A 85 -12.12 -19.27 11.19
CA GLU A 85 -12.35 -19.17 12.62
C GLU A 85 -13.25 -17.99 12.97
N ASP A 86 -13.60 -17.17 11.98
CA ASP A 86 -14.45 -15.99 12.17
C ASP A 86 -13.88 -15.08 13.25
N GLU A 87 -12.60 -14.81 13.17
CA GLU A 87 -11.96 -13.94 14.15
C GLU A 87 -10.75 -13.26 13.52
N TYR A 88 -10.36 -12.15 14.11
CA TYR A 88 -9.14 -11.46 13.70
C TYR A 88 -7.96 -12.10 14.41
N ARG A 89 -6.83 -12.19 13.73
CA ARG A 89 -5.62 -12.68 14.36
C ARG A 89 -4.42 -11.97 13.78
N ASP A 90 -3.32 -12.01 14.51
CA ASP A 90 -2.09 -11.34 14.09
C ASP A 90 -1.18 -12.31 13.37
N ILE A 91 -0.51 -11.80 12.35
CA ILE A 91 0.53 -12.56 11.66
C ILE A 91 1.80 -11.74 11.64
N LYS A 92 2.93 -12.42 11.57
CA LYS A 92 4.22 -11.75 11.44
C LYS A 92 4.46 -11.40 9.99
N VAL A 93 4.94 -10.18 9.76
CA VAL A 93 5.32 -9.75 8.42
C VAL A 93 6.68 -9.10 8.49
N ARG A 94 7.32 -9.01 7.34
CA ARG A 94 8.60 -8.31 7.22
C ARG A 94 8.38 -6.96 6.59
N ARG A 95 9.32 -6.06 6.83
CA ARG A 95 9.35 -4.77 6.15
C ARG A 95 9.29 -5.00 4.65
N GLY A 96 8.44 -4.25 3.97
CA GLY A 96 8.27 -4.40 2.53
C GLY A 96 7.25 -5.46 2.14
N THR A 97 6.38 -5.85 3.07
CA THR A 97 5.29 -6.76 2.77
C THR A 97 4.04 -5.98 2.41
N MET A 98 3.41 -6.38 1.33
CA MET A 98 2.15 -5.80 0.87
C MET A 98 1.07 -6.87 0.98
N LEU A 99 -0.01 -6.55 1.66
CA LEU A 99 -1.15 -7.45 1.80
C LEU A 99 -2.31 -6.90 0.99
N ILE A 100 -2.86 -7.70 0.11
CA ILE A 100 -4.00 -7.32 -0.72
C ILE A 100 -5.12 -8.31 -0.44
N ASP A 101 -6.27 -7.81 -0.07
CA ASP A 101 -7.40 -8.68 0.19
C ASP A 101 -7.80 -9.39 -1.12
N PRO A 102 -7.96 -10.72 -1.09
CA PRO A 102 -8.26 -11.45 -2.32
C PRO A 102 -9.58 -11.04 -2.96
N ASP A 103 -10.50 -10.47 -2.21
CA ASP A 103 -11.78 -10.04 -2.76
C ASP A 103 -11.65 -8.84 -3.69
N THR A 104 -10.51 -8.13 -3.67
CA THR A 104 -10.28 -7.07 -4.66
C THR A 104 -10.33 -7.66 -6.06
N TYR A 105 -9.86 -8.89 -6.22
CA TYR A 105 -9.89 -9.57 -7.51
C TYR A 105 -11.14 -10.43 -7.64
N LEU A 106 -11.46 -11.21 -6.60
CA LEU A 106 -12.54 -12.19 -6.68
C LEU A 106 -13.92 -11.54 -6.72
N LYS A 107 -14.13 -10.47 -5.96
CA LYS A 107 -15.44 -9.83 -5.90
C LYS A 107 -15.52 -8.54 -6.71
N ARG A 108 -14.38 -8.00 -7.13
CA ARG A 108 -14.36 -6.80 -7.96
C ARG A 108 -13.85 -7.16 -9.33
N ASN A 109 -12.61 -6.80 -9.63
CA ASN A 109 -12.03 -7.12 -10.94
C ASN A 109 -10.54 -6.87 -10.93
N THR A 110 -9.91 -7.20 -12.05
CA THR A 110 -8.48 -6.99 -12.22
C THR A 110 -8.10 -5.53 -12.06
N GLY A 111 -8.94 -4.62 -12.55
CA GLY A 111 -8.66 -3.19 -12.42
C GLY A 111 -8.60 -2.74 -10.99
N CYS A 112 -9.54 -3.19 -10.17
CA CYS A 112 -9.53 -2.87 -8.76
C CYS A 112 -8.29 -3.45 -8.07
N PHE A 113 -7.94 -4.67 -8.41
CA PHE A 113 -6.75 -5.31 -7.86
C PHE A 113 -5.50 -4.52 -8.22
N ASN A 114 -5.33 -4.18 -9.48
CA ASN A 114 -4.15 -3.45 -9.92
C ASN A 114 -4.08 -2.06 -9.32
N ASN A 115 -5.22 -1.39 -9.20
CA ASN A 115 -5.25 -0.08 -8.56
C ASN A 115 -4.85 -0.17 -7.09
N THR A 116 -5.27 -1.22 -6.42
CA THR A 116 -4.91 -1.41 -5.02
C THR A 116 -3.41 -1.65 -4.89
N VAL A 117 -2.84 -2.50 -5.76
CA VAL A 117 -1.40 -2.73 -5.75
C VAL A 117 -0.65 -1.43 -6.00
N ALA A 118 -1.10 -0.64 -6.98
CA ALA A 118 -0.45 0.62 -7.30
C ALA A 118 -0.51 1.59 -6.11
N HIS A 119 -1.64 1.63 -5.43
CA HIS A 119 -1.83 2.48 -4.27
C HIS A 119 -0.83 2.12 -3.17
N GLU A 120 -0.66 0.83 -2.91
CA GLU A 120 0.29 0.39 -1.88
C GLU A 120 1.74 0.64 -2.31
N CYS A 121 2.03 0.48 -3.60
CA CYS A 121 3.36 0.82 -4.12
C CYS A 121 3.67 2.30 -3.90
N PHE A 122 2.68 3.16 -4.10
CA PHE A 122 2.85 4.59 -3.89
C PHE A 122 3.17 4.89 -2.43
N HIS A 123 2.45 4.25 -1.50
CA HIS A 123 2.76 4.43 -0.08
C HIS A 123 4.20 4.04 0.21
N TRP A 124 4.65 2.91 -0.30
CA TRP A 124 6.02 2.48 -0.10
C TRP A 124 7.00 3.49 -0.68
N TYR A 125 6.75 3.92 -1.90
CA TYR A 125 7.64 4.83 -2.63
C TYR A 125 7.82 6.14 -1.88
N LYS A 126 6.76 6.65 -1.28
CA LYS A 126 6.79 7.98 -0.66
C LYS A 126 6.96 7.98 0.85
N HIS A 127 6.53 6.92 1.52
CA HIS A 127 6.46 6.98 2.97
C HIS A 127 7.36 6.01 3.71
N ARG A 128 8.13 5.17 3.02
CA ARG A 128 8.92 4.15 3.71
C ARG A 128 9.91 4.74 4.73
N ASN A 129 10.47 5.90 4.42
CA ASN A 129 11.46 6.50 5.30
C ASN A 129 10.85 7.12 6.55
N TYR A 130 9.59 7.53 6.46
CA TYR A 130 8.90 8.08 7.61
C TYR A 130 8.84 7.07 8.75
N HIS A 131 8.45 5.84 8.44
CA HIS A 131 8.31 4.83 9.48
C HIS A 131 9.65 4.40 10.06
N LEU A 132 10.68 4.35 9.24
CA LEU A 132 12.01 4.04 9.76
C LEU A 132 12.49 5.13 10.71
N TYR A 133 12.30 6.38 10.33
CA TYR A 133 12.71 7.49 11.17
C TYR A 133 11.92 7.50 12.48
N GLY A 134 10.63 7.33 12.42
CA GLY A 134 9.80 7.33 13.61
C GLY A 134 10.21 6.25 14.58
N LYS A 135 10.54 5.08 14.08
CA LYS A 135 10.97 3.98 14.93
C LYS A 135 12.32 4.28 15.56
N ALA A 136 13.24 4.86 14.77
CA ALA A 136 14.58 5.16 15.26
C ALA A 136 14.57 6.18 16.39
N VAL A 137 13.62 7.10 16.39
CA VAL A 137 13.54 8.11 17.43
C VAL A 137 12.58 7.72 18.55
N GLY A 138 12.10 6.49 18.54
CA GLY A 138 11.25 6.01 19.62
C GLY A 138 9.82 6.47 19.56
N LYS A 139 9.38 6.96 18.43
CA LYS A 139 8.00 7.34 18.27
C LYS A 139 7.19 6.16 17.86
N ASP A 140 5.93 6.40 17.66
CA ASP A 140 4.98 5.43 17.55
C ASP A 140 5.33 4.20 16.77
N ASN A 141 4.50 3.24 16.77
CA ASN A 141 4.76 1.91 16.29
C ASN A 141 3.89 1.51 15.14
N ILE A 142 3.50 2.46 14.32
CA ILE A 142 2.70 2.15 13.16
C ILE A 142 3.52 1.28 12.23
N THR A 143 3.07 0.04 12.05
CA THR A 143 3.75 -0.90 11.19
C THR A 143 3.30 -0.76 9.76
N ALA A 144 2.05 -0.36 9.55
CA ALA A 144 1.49 -0.37 8.21
C ALA A 144 0.40 0.68 8.06
N PHE A 145 0.20 1.11 6.82
CA PHE A 145 -0.97 1.88 6.46
C PHE A 145 -2.02 0.92 5.91
N ARG A 146 -3.25 1.12 6.34
CA ARG A 146 -4.38 0.34 5.85
C ARG A 146 -5.18 1.22 4.90
N CYS A 147 -5.58 0.65 3.79
CA CYS A 147 -6.31 1.38 2.77
C CYS A 147 -7.75 0.87 2.72
N PRO A 148 -8.69 1.67 3.23
CA PRO A 148 -10.08 1.27 3.21
C PRO A 148 -10.69 1.36 1.82
N VAL A 149 -11.86 0.76 1.67
CA VAL A 149 -12.63 0.90 0.45
C VAL A 149 -13.01 2.36 0.30
N ALA A 150 -12.76 2.90 -0.89
CA ALA A 150 -13.11 4.28 -1.15
C ALA A 150 -14.62 4.44 -1.15
N GLU A 151 -15.08 5.55 -0.58
CA GLU A 151 -16.48 5.88 -0.62
C GLU A 151 -16.80 6.67 -1.86
N LYS A 152 -18.00 6.50 -2.33
CA LYS A 152 -18.42 7.18 -3.54
C LYS A 152 -19.35 8.31 -3.25
#